data_d0fad471d6315b9b733c37521947481a
#
_entry.id   d0fad471d6315b9b733c37521947481a
#
_cell.length_a   1.000
_cell.length_b   1.000
_cell.length_c   1.000
_cell.angle_alpha   90.00
_cell.angle_beta   90.00
_cell.angle_gamma   90.00
#
_symmetry.space_group_name_H-M   'P 1'
#
loop_
_entity.id
_entity.type
_entity.pdbx_description
1 polymer ?
#
loop_
_entity_poly.entity_id
_entity_poly.type
_entity_poly.pdbx_seq_one_letter_code
_entity_poly.pdbx_strand_id
1 'polypeptide(L)'
;SGVPYSLGEPFFDSAESVIAHMLFSVPGVKGVEFGDGFEGAKRRGSERNDMIINAEGATLTNNEGGVNGGITNGNDIVVRVAVKPTPSISLEQRTYDFERGEVAPLVVGGRHDACIARRAQVVVEAMVALSLAELRLREG
;
A
#
# COMPACT_ATOMS: atom_id res chain seq x y z
N SER A 1 6.06 -9.20 -9.94
CA SER A 1 5.73 -10.31 -10.85
C SER A 1 6.24 -11.65 -10.32
N GLY A 2 5.71 -12.77 -10.88
CA GLY A 2 6.15 -14.13 -10.50
C GLY A 2 5.63 -14.59 -9.14
N VAL A 3 4.56 -14.02 -8.64
CA VAL A 3 3.91 -14.46 -7.41
C VAL A 3 3.08 -15.72 -7.71
N PRO A 4 3.25 -16.81 -6.92
CA PRO A 4 2.46 -18.01 -7.13
C PRO A 4 0.98 -17.78 -6.82
N TYR A 5 0.14 -18.71 -7.30
CA TYR A 5 -1.26 -18.79 -6.88
C TYR A 5 -1.39 -19.17 -5.41
N SER A 6 -2.57 -18.95 -4.87
CA SER A 6 -3.05 -19.50 -3.61
C SER A 6 -2.39 -18.95 -2.34
N LEU A 7 -1.60 -17.87 -2.42
CA LEU A 7 -1.11 -17.23 -1.20
C LEU A 7 -2.21 -16.40 -0.55
N GLY A 8 -2.45 -16.63 0.73
CA GLY A 8 -3.40 -15.91 1.56
C GLY A 8 -4.49 -16.79 2.15
N GLU A 9 -4.91 -16.47 3.36
CA GLU A 9 -5.96 -17.17 4.10
C GLU A 9 -7.06 -16.17 4.53
N PRO A 10 -8.16 -16.05 3.77
CA PRO A 10 -9.31 -15.29 4.22
C PRO A 10 -9.90 -15.88 5.51
N PHE A 11 -10.33 -15.05 6.48
CA PHE A 11 -10.60 -13.61 6.40
C PHE A 11 -9.41 -12.72 6.73
N PHE A 12 -8.78 -12.96 7.91
CA PHE A 12 -7.85 -11.99 8.53
C PHE A 12 -6.46 -12.03 7.91
N ASP A 13 -6.06 -13.18 7.42
CA ASP A 13 -4.76 -13.42 6.82
C ASP A 13 -4.81 -13.47 5.29
N SER A 14 -5.75 -12.74 4.69
CA SER A 14 -5.77 -12.53 3.25
C SER A 14 -4.46 -11.88 2.78
N ALA A 15 -4.06 -12.14 1.54
CA ALA A 15 -2.85 -11.55 0.96
C ALA A 15 -2.85 -10.03 1.09
N GLU A 16 -4.00 -9.38 0.83
CA GLU A 16 -4.15 -7.93 0.98
C GLU A 16 -4.00 -7.48 2.44
N SER A 17 -4.58 -8.22 3.39
CA SER A 17 -4.49 -7.90 4.82
C SER A 17 -3.05 -7.94 5.32
N VAL A 18 -2.31 -9.00 4.99
CA VAL A 18 -0.92 -9.17 5.42
C VAL A 18 -0.03 -8.11 4.77
N ILE A 19 -0.16 -7.88 3.47
CA ILE A 19 0.60 -6.85 2.76
C ILE A 19 0.28 -5.46 3.31
N ALA A 20 -0.99 -5.12 3.50
CA ALA A 20 -1.40 -3.83 4.05
C ALA A 20 -0.88 -3.62 5.48
N HIS A 21 -0.95 -4.65 6.33
CA HIS A 21 -0.40 -4.61 7.68
C HIS A 21 1.09 -4.25 7.68
N MET A 22 1.88 -4.92 6.84
CA MET A 22 3.31 -4.64 6.71
C MET A 22 3.57 -3.24 6.16
N LEU A 23 2.81 -2.80 5.16
CA LEU A 23 2.97 -1.47 4.57
C LEU A 23 2.61 -0.34 5.54
N PHE A 24 1.58 -0.51 6.38
CA PHE A 24 1.25 0.47 7.41
C PHE A 24 2.27 0.54 8.55
N SER A 25 3.17 -0.44 8.69
CA SER A 25 4.30 -0.36 9.62
C SER A 25 5.37 0.63 9.15
N VAL A 26 5.39 0.99 7.86
CA VAL A 26 6.33 1.96 7.31
C VAL A 26 5.93 3.38 7.71
N PRO A 27 6.81 4.13 8.42
CA PRO A 27 6.49 5.47 8.85
C PRO A 27 6.11 6.40 7.69
N GLY A 28 4.99 7.09 7.85
CA GLY A 28 4.50 8.04 6.86
C GLY A 28 3.51 7.46 5.85
N VAL A 29 3.31 6.15 5.80
CA VAL A 29 2.23 5.53 5.03
C VAL A 29 0.88 5.92 5.62
N LYS A 30 -0.05 6.32 4.76
CA LYS A 30 -1.40 6.78 5.12
C LYS A 30 -2.51 6.12 4.32
N GLY A 31 -2.16 5.38 3.29
CA GLY A 31 -3.14 4.64 2.50
C GLY A 31 -2.45 3.55 1.69
N VAL A 32 -3.18 2.48 1.46
CA VAL A 32 -2.79 1.36 0.62
C VAL A 32 -3.99 1.00 -0.24
N GLU A 33 -3.78 0.77 -1.52
CA GLU A 33 -4.80 0.22 -2.41
C GLU A 33 -4.20 -0.84 -3.34
N PHE A 34 -5.02 -1.79 -3.73
CA PHE A 34 -4.67 -2.87 -4.64
C PHE A 34 -5.34 -2.67 -6.00
N GLY A 35 -4.64 -3.00 -7.08
CA GLY A 35 -5.15 -2.85 -8.42
C GLY A 35 -5.60 -1.42 -8.73
N ASP A 36 -6.83 -1.26 -9.18
CA ASP A 36 -7.42 0.06 -9.45
C ASP A 36 -8.05 0.74 -8.21
N GLY A 37 -8.13 0.01 -7.09
CA GLY A 37 -8.47 0.52 -5.76
C GLY A 37 -9.70 1.42 -5.74
N PHE A 38 -9.55 2.65 -5.25
CA PHE A 38 -10.65 3.63 -5.15
C PHE A 38 -11.25 4.02 -6.50
N GLU A 39 -10.48 3.99 -7.59
CA GLU A 39 -11.03 4.25 -8.93
C GLU A 39 -11.93 3.13 -9.40
N GLY A 40 -11.60 1.88 -9.06
CA GLY A 40 -12.44 0.73 -9.34
C GLY A 40 -13.81 0.79 -8.68
N ALA A 41 -13.88 1.35 -7.45
CA ALA A 41 -15.13 1.52 -6.72
C ALA A 41 -16.14 2.47 -7.41
N LYS A 42 -15.71 3.26 -8.37
CA LYS A 42 -16.57 4.16 -9.16
C LYS A 42 -17.16 3.49 -10.40
N ARG A 43 -16.70 2.28 -10.73
CA ARG A 43 -17.10 1.53 -11.94
C ARG A 43 -18.11 0.46 -11.64
N ARG A 44 -18.82 0.00 -12.68
CA ARG A 44 -19.69 -1.17 -12.59
C ARG A 44 -18.86 -2.45 -12.63
N GLY A 45 -19.33 -3.53 -12.02
CA GLY A 45 -18.64 -4.82 -12.04
C GLY A 45 -18.30 -5.31 -13.44
N SER A 46 -19.23 -5.14 -14.40
CA SER A 46 -19.02 -5.50 -15.82
C SER A 46 -17.90 -4.73 -16.52
N GLU A 47 -17.54 -3.56 -16.00
CA GLU A 47 -16.47 -2.72 -16.53
C GLU A 47 -15.13 -2.99 -15.85
N ARG A 48 -15.18 -3.63 -14.68
CA ARG A 48 -14.03 -3.83 -13.81
C ARG A 48 -13.52 -5.27 -13.77
N ASN A 49 -14.37 -6.25 -14.05
CA ASN A 49 -13.98 -7.66 -14.01
C ASN A 49 -12.77 -7.95 -14.91
N ASP A 50 -11.79 -8.65 -14.36
CA ASP A 50 -10.62 -9.09 -15.10
C ASP A 50 -10.94 -10.38 -15.87
N MET A 51 -11.00 -10.27 -17.20
CA MET A 51 -11.29 -11.40 -18.06
C MET A 51 -10.08 -12.35 -18.14
N ILE A 52 -10.27 -13.61 -17.76
CA ILE A 52 -9.26 -14.66 -17.92
C ILE A 52 -9.11 -15.00 -19.40
N ILE A 53 -7.89 -15.03 -19.91
CA ILE A 53 -7.57 -15.20 -21.33
C ILE A 53 -6.85 -16.50 -21.68
N ASN A 54 -6.43 -17.29 -20.70
CA ASN A 54 -5.78 -18.59 -20.93
C ASN A 54 -6.00 -19.56 -19.76
N ALA A 55 -5.57 -20.80 -19.95
CA ALA A 55 -5.72 -21.88 -18.95
C ALA A 55 -4.83 -21.66 -17.71
N GLU A 56 -3.80 -20.88 -17.83
CA GLU A 56 -2.88 -20.50 -16.75
C GLU A 56 -3.43 -19.35 -15.90
N GLY A 57 -4.65 -18.87 -16.16
CA GLY A 57 -5.33 -17.85 -15.38
C GLY A 57 -4.83 -16.42 -15.60
N ALA A 58 -4.03 -16.16 -16.64
CA ALA A 58 -3.64 -14.80 -16.98
C ALA A 58 -4.88 -13.99 -17.36
N THR A 59 -4.93 -12.73 -16.96
CA THR A 59 -6.05 -11.84 -17.21
C THR A 59 -5.72 -10.77 -18.24
N LEU A 60 -6.74 -10.31 -18.98
CA LEU A 60 -6.59 -9.24 -19.96
C LEU A 60 -6.26 -7.89 -19.32
N THR A 61 -6.85 -7.65 -18.16
CA THR A 61 -6.64 -6.49 -17.29
C THR A 61 -6.22 -6.98 -15.91
N ASN A 62 -5.76 -6.11 -15.05
CA ASN A 62 -5.40 -6.47 -13.67
C ASN A 62 -5.95 -5.43 -12.69
N ASN A 63 -7.27 -5.24 -12.77
CA ASN A 63 -7.99 -4.28 -11.93
C ASN A 63 -8.00 -4.71 -10.46
N GLU A 64 -7.99 -6.02 -10.19
CA GLU A 64 -7.90 -6.58 -8.83
C GLU A 64 -6.49 -6.53 -8.25
N GLY A 65 -5.47 -6.23 -9.08
CA GLY A 65 -4.09 -6.13 -8.60
C GLY A 65 -3.46 -7.44 -8.17
N GLY A 66 -3.86 -8.56 -8.79
CA GLY A 66 -3.28 -9.88 -8.55
C GLY A 66 -3.86 -10.65 -7.37
N VAL A 67 -4.91 -10.13 -6.71
CA VAL A 67 -5.56 -10.77 -5.55
C VAL A 67 -7.06 -10.80 -5.73
N ASN A 68 -7.67 -11.96 -5.63
CA ASN A 68 -9.11 -12.15 -5.65
C ASN A 68 -9.58 -12.88 -4.40
N GLY A 69 -10.56 -12.34 -3.71
CA GLY A 69 -11.11 -12.95 -2.50
C GLY A 69 -10.07 -13.15 -1.38
N GLY A 70 -9.00 -12.34 -1.37
CA GLY A 70 -7.93 -12.43 -0.39
C GLY A 70 -6.80 -13.40 -0.74
N ILE A 71 -6.84 -13.99 -1.93
CA ILE A 71 -5.90 -15.03 -2.40
C ILE A 71 -5.20 -14.55 -3.68
N THR A 72 -3.89 -14.76 -3.80
CA THR A 72 -3.15 -14.40 -5.02
C THR A 72 -3.62 -15.25 -6.19
N ASN A 73 -3.77 -14.63 -7.35
CA ASN A 73 -4.32 -15.24 -8.58
C ASN A 73 -3.26 -15.51 -9.66
N GLY A 74 -1.98 -15.41 -9.34
CA GLY A 74 -0.86 -15.65 -10.27
C GLY A 74 -0.52 -14.48 -11.19
N ASN A 75 -1.36 -13.44 -11.25
CA ASN A 75 -1.03 -12.21 -11.96
C ASN A 75 -0.13 -11.30 -11.10
N ASP A 76 0.37 -10.24 -11.68
CA ASP A 76 1.24 -9.30 -10.96
C ASP A 76 0.51 -8.66 -9.77
N ILE A 77 1.18 -8.61 -8.64
CA ILE A 77 0.68 -7.87 -7.48
C ILE A 77 0.91 -6.38 -7.73
N VAL A 78 -0.18 -5.64 -7.83
CA VAL A 78 -0.17 -4.19 -8.03
C VAL A 78 -0.67 -3.49 -6.77
N VAL A 79 0.23 -2.79 -6.10
CA VAL A 79 -0.07 -2.05 -4.86
C VAL A 79 0.33 -0.59 -5.04
N ARG A 80 -0.55 0.31 -4.62
CA ARG A 80 -0.25 1.74 -4.53
C ARG A 80 -0.29 2.20 -3.08
N VAL A 81 0.67 3.04 -2.71
CA VAL A 81 0.84 3.49 -1.33
C VAL A 81 0.84 5.01 -1.28
N ALA A 82 -0.03 5.56 -0.45
CA ALA A 82 -0.05 6.98 -0.15
C ALA A 82 0.86 7.28 1.02
N VAL A 83 1.83 8.17 0.81
CA VAL A 83 2.76 8.62 1.83
C VAL A 83 2.47 10.08 2.16
N LYS A 84 2.37 10.41 3.45
CA LYS A 84 2.13 11.79 3.86
C LYS A 84 3.27 12.72 3.44
N PRO A 85 3.00 13.99 3.14
CA PRO A 85 4.06 14.98 2.92
C PRO A 85 4.90 15.16 4.18
N THR A 86 6.13 15.63 4.01
CA THR A 86 7.02 15.92 5.12
C THR A 86 6.44 17.04 6.00
N PRO A 87 6.18 16.78 7.29
CA PRO A 87 5.54 17.76 8.17
C PRO A 87 6.52 18.83 8.68
N SER A 88 7.83 18.52 8.69
CA SER A 88 8.87 19.43 9.13
C SER A 88 9.26 20.33 7.96
N ILE A 89 8.74 21.54 7.95
CA ILE A 89 8.97 22.54 6.89
C ILE A 89 9.41 23.87 7.50
N SER A 90 10.13 24.66 6.74
CA SER A 90 10.63 25.98 7.16
C SER A 90 9.59 27.10 7.10
N LEU A 91 8.39 26.82 6.59
CA LEU A 91 7.29 27.77 6.64
C LEU A 91 6.73 27.86 8.05
N GLU A 92 6.39 29.08 8.48
CA GLU A 92 5.74 29.31 9.75
C GLU A 92 4.38 28.59 9.78
N GLN A 93 4.18 27.84 10.86
CA GLN A 93 2.95 27.12 11.18
C GLN A 93 2.47 27.60 12.55
N ARG A 94 1.29 27.22 12.93
CA ARG A 94 0.76 27.47 14.28
C ARG A 94 0.46 26.15 14.97
N THR A 95 0.89 26.04 16.22
CA THR A 95 0.62 24.87 17.05
C THR A 95 0.48 25.29 18.50
N TYR A 96 -0.06 24.39 19.33
CA TYR A 96 -0.18 24.62 20.75
C TYR A 96 1.19 24.45 21.43
N ASP A 97 1.60 25.48 22.14
CA ASP A 97 2.78 25.47 23.01
C ASP A 97 2.36 25.00 24.41
N PHE A 98 2.80 23.83 24.80
CA PHE A 98 2.42 23.22 26.09
C PHE A 98 3.07 23.93 27.29
N GLU A 99 4.19 24.63 27.10
CA GLU A 99 4.83 25.39 28.18
C GLU A 99 4.10 26.72 28.43
N ARG A 100 3.69 27.38 27.35
CA ARG A 100 2.96 28.67 27.42
C ARG A 100 1.46 28.52 27.61
N GLY A 101 0.91 27.34 27.29
CA GLY A 101 -0.51 27.08 27.37
C GLY A 101 -1.35 27.79 26.29
N GLU A 102 -0.75 28.14 25.15
CA GLU A 102 -1.40 28.89 24.08
C GLU A 102 -0.97 28.43 22.68
N VAL A 103 -1.72 28.84 21.66
CA VAL A 103 -1.34 28.60 20.24
C VAL A 103 -0.32 29.65 19.82
N ALA A 104 0.89 29.21 19.51
CA ALA A 104 2.02 30.03 19.12
C ALA A 104 2.54 29.70 17.72
N PRO A 105 3.26 30.62 17.06
CA PRO A 105 3.94 30.33 15.82
C PRO A 105 5.08 29.33 16.04
N LEU A 106 5.26 28.42 15.09
CA LEU A 106 6.34 27.45 15.05
C LEU A 106 7.02 27.46 13.68
N VAL A 107 8.33 27.62 13.67
CA VAL A 107 9.17 27.40 12.49
C VAL A 107 10.13 26.27 12.79
N VAL A 108 10.05 25.18 12.03
CA VAL A 108 10.95 24.04 12.19
C VAL A 108 12.20 24.29 11.35
N GLY A 109 13.30 24.62 12.03
CA GLY A 109 14.60 24.80 11.38
C GLY A 109 15.26 23.47 11.05
N GLY A 110 16.22 23.49 10.10
CA GLY A 110 17.04 22.34 9.74
C GLY A 110 16.86 21.87 8.28
N ARG A 111 17.62 20.82 7.94
CA ARG A 111 17.56 20.20 6.62
C ARG A 111 16.52 19.10 6.64
N HIS A 112 15.48 19.25 5.85
CA HIS A 112 14.38 18.30 5.74
C HIS A 112 14.28 17.70 4.34
N ASP A 113 13.82 16.44 4.25
CA ASP A 113 13.52 15.83 2.97
C ASP A 113 12.27 16.48 2.35
N ALA A 114 12.39 16.94 1.12
CA ALA A 114 11.25 17.54 0.40
C ALA A 114 10.12 16.51 0.15
N CYS A 115 10.49 15.23 -0.02
CA CYS A 115 9.53 14.17 -0.28
C CYS A 115 10.09 12.83 0.23
N ILE A 116 9.53 12.30 1.31
CA ILE A 116 9.94 11.02 1.88
C ILE A 116 9.52 9.81 1.02
N ALA A 117 8.51 9.95 0.17
CA ALA A 117 8.04 8.87 -0.70
C ALA A 117 9.15 8.33 -1.62
N ARG A 118 10.05 9.20 -2.10
CA ARG A 118 11.18 8.78 -2.94
C ARG A 118 12.13 7.80 -2.24
N ARG A 119 12.32 7.97 -0.94
CA ARG A 119 13.13 7.07 -0.12
C ARG A 119 12.35 5.85 0.34
N ALA A 120 11.06 6.01 0.55
CA ALA A 120 10.17 4.94 0.99
C ALA A 120 9.98 3.86 -0.08
N GLN A 121 10.21 4.14 -1.36
CA GLN A 121 9.96 3.21 -2.46
C GLN A 121 10.63 1.85 -2.25
N VAL A 122 11.93 1.82 -1.97
CA VAL A 122 12.67 0.58 -1.70
C VAL A 122 12.15 -0.16 -0.46
N VAL A 123 11.77 0.60 0.56
CA VAL A 123 11.22 0.02 1.80
C VAL A 123 9.85 -0.60 1.54
N VAL A 124 8.98 0.07 0.79
CA VAL A 124 7.67 -0.44 0.40
C VAL A 124 7.81 -1.74 -0.41
N GLU A 125 8.71 -1.76 -1.39
CA GLU A 125 9.00 -2.96 -2.18
C GLU A 125 9.48 -4.13 -1.30
N ALA A 126 10.41 -3.87 -0.39
CA ALA A 126 10.90 -4.87 0.55
C ALA A 126 9.78 -5.39 1.47
N MET A 127 8.86 -4.53 1.95
CA MET A 127 7.74 -4.94 2.79
C MET A 127 6.74 -5.83 2.04
N VAL A 128 6.47 -5.54 0.77
CA VAL A 128 5.64 -6.42 -0.07
C VAL A 128 6.32 -7.77 -0.25
N ALA A 129 7.62 -7.80 -0.56
CA ALA A 129 8.38 -9.03 -0.73
C ALA A 129 8.39 -9.88 0.57
N LEU A 130 8.59 -9.25 1.73
CA LEU A 130 8.55 -9.92 3.03
C LEU A 130 7.15 -10.49 3.32
N SER A 131 6.09 -9.75 3.01
CA SER A 131 4.71 -10.22 3.18
C SER A 131 4.43 -11.48 2.36
N LEU A 132 4.86 -11.48 1.10
CA LEU A 132 4.70 -12.63 0.21
C LEU A 132 5.55 -13.84 0.67
N ALA A 133 6.77 -13.59 1.16
CA ALA A 133 7.62 -14.63 1.72
C ALA A 133 6.98 -15.26 2.97
N GLU A 134 6.40 -14.43 3.86
CA GLU A 134 5.69 -14.93 5.04
C GLU A 134 4.47 -15.77 4.66
N LEU A 135 3.63 -15.29 3.75
CA LEU A 135 2.49 -16.07 3.25
C LEU A 135 2.94 -17.41 2.68
N ARG A 136 4.01 -17.42 1.90
CA ARG A 136 4.57 -18.64 1.33
C ARG A 136 5.09 -19.63 2.37
N LEU A 137 5.69 -19.14 3.44
CA LEU A 137 6.18 -19.99 4.54
C LEU A 137 5.05 -20.59 5.39
N ARG A 138 3.87 -19.97 5.40
CA ARG A 138 2.69 -20.52 6.10
C ARG A 138 2.06 -21.71 5.37
N GLU A 139 2.22 -21.78 4.05
CA GLU A 139 1.67 -22.87 3.23
C GLU A 139 2.51 -24.17 3.28
N GLY A 140 3.73 -24.12 3.75
CA GLY A 140 4.68 -25.23 3.70
C GLY A 140 5.00 -25.86 4.99
#